data_e7c09f40918836cd487d1a3dda6b79ca
#
_entry.id   e7c09f40918836cd487d1a3dda6b79ca
#
_cell.length_a   1.000
_cell.length_b   1.000
_cell.length_c   1.000
_cell.angle_alpha   90.00
_cell.angle_beta   90.00
_cell.angle_gamma   90.00
#
_symmetry.space_group_name_H-M   'P 1'
#
loop_
_entity.id
_entity.type
_entity.pdbx_description
1 polymer ?
#
loop_
_entity_poly.entity_id
_entity_poly.type
_entity_poly.pdbx_seq_one_letter_code
_entity_poly.pdbx_strand_id
1 'polypeptide(L)'
;MNLRNSIQFGDRVRLFINPLYSRVYKVIDITKNYGMPERFKGTFLERWGNYWKNLYADYKEVFVDTVKECKERPIRASVYTTVLGSACYLYKHNPDKDSFREQLVQNSIKLMQVGETVRNPVSVQHIKWLEQCSNQGIVRRFSVGILSVIWLDNYDKECSLYKAVCPYLKPRYLTVYERIVDIGLLDKWWMLEKKMIDYDINYEELNT
;
A
#
# COMPACT_ATOMS: atom_id res chain seq x y z
N MET A 1 -27.35 25.46 -0.97
CA MET A 1 -26.09 24.96 -1.54
C MET A 1 -26.35 24.66 -3.01
N ASN A 2 -25.67 25.38 -3.90
CA ASN A 2 -26.16 25.72 -5.24
C ASN A 2 -26.15 24.58 -6.26
N LEU A 3 -27.31 24.26 -6.82
CA LEU A 3 -27.52 23.40 -8.01
C LEU A 3 -26.70 23.86 -9.25
N ARG A 4 -26.32 25.14 -9.33
CA ARG A 4 -25.47 25.67 -10.41
C ARG A 4 -24.05 25.04 -10.43
N ASN A 5 -23.48 24.69 -9.30
CA ASN A 5 -22.11 24.11 -9.24
C ASN A 5 -22.07 22.63 -9.67
N SER A 6 -23.18 21.92 -9.51
CA SER A 6 -23.26 20.51 -9.94
C SER A 6 -23.38 20.38 -11.47
N ILE A 7 -24.04 21.33 -12.11
CA ILE A 7 -24.20 21.39 -13.58
C ILE A 7 -22.86 21.73 -14.25
N GLN A 8 -22.08 22.69 -13.71
CA GLN A 8 -20.78 23.05 -14.25
C GLN A 8 -19.73 21.90 -14.08
N PHE A 9 -19.82 21.12 -13.02
CA PHE A 9 -18.94 19.96 -12.84
C PHE A 9 -19.24 18.85 -13.86
N GLY A 10 -20.52 18.57 -14.12
CA GLY A 10 -20.96 17.61 -15.13
C GLY A 10 -20.49 17.98 -16.54
N ASP A 11 -20.54 19.26 -16.91
CA ASP A 11 -20.11 19.72 -18.22
C ASP A 11 -18.58 19.70 -18.40
N ARG A 12 -17.80 19.98 -17.37
CA ARG A 12 -16.33 19.84 -17.40
C ARG A 12 -15.91 18.38 -17.55
N VAL A 13 -16.58 17.47 -16.87
CA VAL A 13 -16.29 16.02 -16.99
C VAL A 13 -16.66 15.53 -18.41
N ARG A 14 -17.76 16.00 -19.00
CA ARG A 14 -18.13 15.70 -20.40
C ARG A 14 -17.10 16.17 -21.42
N LEU A 15 -16.50 17.33 -21.21
CA LEU A 15 -15.46 17.90 -22.09
C LEU A 15 -14.17 17.07 -22.10
N PHE A 16 -13.81 16.45 -20.97
CA PHE A 16 -12.63 15.57 -20.88
C PHE A 16 -12.90 14.16 -21.44
N ILE A 17 -14.10 13.64 -21.27
CA ILE A 17 -14.44 12.26 -21.66
C ILE A 17 -14.70 12.15 -23.17
N ASN A 18 -15.26 13.14 -23.81
CA ASN A 18 -15.57 13.11 -25.25
C ASN A 18 -14.36 12.91 -26.18
N PRO A 19 -13.22 13.58 -26.00
CA PRO A 19 -12.05 13.36 -26.87
C PRO A 19 -11.37 12.00 -26.62
N LEU A 20 -11.41 11.49 -25.37
CA LEU A 20 -10.94 10.14 -25.07
C LEU A 20 -11.81 9.08 -25.73
N TYR A 21 -13.13 9.26 -25.70
CA TYR A 21 -14.09 8.36 -26.34
C TYR A 21 -13.87 8.28 -27.85
N SER A 22 -13.65 9.41 -28.55
CA SER A 22 -13.41 9.43 -29.99
C SER A 22 -12.07 8.77 -30.38
N ARG A 23 -11.04 8.91 -29.54
CA ARG A 23 -9.74 8.24 -29.75
C ARG A 23 -9.83 6.74 -29.54
N VAL A 24 -10.52 6.29 -28.50
CA VAL A 24 -10.73 4.87 -28.20
C VAL A 24 -11.52 4.20 -29.33
N TYR A 25 -12.59 4.83 -29.86
CA TYR A 25 -13.33 4.28 -30.99
C TYR A 25 -12.50 4.19 -32.27
N LYS A 26 -11.62 5.14 -32.55
CA LYS A 26 -10.71 5.08 -33.72
C LYS A 26 -9.71 3.93 -33.62
N VAL A 27 -9.13 3.67 -32.44
CA VAL A 27 -8.22 2.54 -32.24
C VAL A 27 -8.96 1.20 -32.37
N ILE A 28 -10.22 1.17 -32.00
CA ILE A 28 -11.11 0.02 -32.01
C ILE A 28 -11.48 -0.43 -33.44
N ASP A 29 -11.71 0.48 -34.36
CA ASP A 29 -12.03 0.17 -35.76
C ASP A 29 -10.84 -0.43 -36.51
N ILE A 30 -9.63 -0.05 -36.15
CA ILE A 30 -8.41 -0.58 -36.80
C ILE A 30 -8.24 -2.08 -36.50
N THR A 31 -8.63 -2.55 -35.31
CA THR A 31 -8.45 -3.96 -34.93
C THR A 31 -9.49 -4.92 -35.51
N LYS A 32 -10.59 -4.41 -36.05
CA LYS A 32 -11.67 -5.22 -36.62
C LYS A 32 -11.30 -5.90 -37.96
N ASN A 33 -10.29 -5.37 -38.64
CA ASN A 33 -9.95 -5.77 -40.02
C ASN A 33 -8.76 -6.74 -40.14
N TYR A 34 -8.13 -7.17 -39.04
CA TYR A 34 -7.06 -8.18 -39.13
C TYR A 34 -7.62 -9.59 -39.11
N GLY A 35 -7.94 -10.12 -40.29
CA GLY A 35 -8.19 -11.53 -40.53
C GLY A 35 -6.86 -12.30 -40.47
N MET A 36 -6.84 -13.47 -39.79
CA MET A 36 -5.67 -14.34 -39.80
C MET A 36 -5.40 -14.87 -41.22
N PRO A 37 -4.13 -14.93 -41.66
CA PRO A 37 -3.76 -15.51 -42.95
C PRO A 37 -4.23 -16.98 -43.05
N GLU A 38 -4.67 -17.39 -44.23
CA GLU A 38 -5.25 -18.73 -44.47
C GLU A 38 -4.32 -19.89 -44.08
N ARG A 39 -3.01 -19.68 -44.07
CA ARG A 39 -1.96 -20.66 -43.71
C ARG A 39 -2.04 -21.18 -42.27
N PHE A 40 -2.75 -20.49 -41.37
CA PHE A 40 -2.84 -20.84 -39.94
C PHE A 40 -4.20 -21.39 -39.52
N LYS A 41 -5.14 -21.58 -40.46
CA LYS A 41 -6.45 -22.18 -40.22
C LYS A 41 -6.29 -23.66 -39.78
N GLY A 42 -6.93 -24.05 -38.72
CA GLY A 42 -6.92 -25.43 -38.18
C GLY A 42 -5.78 -25.73 -37.20
N THR A 43 -4.86 -24.79 -36.96
CA THR A 43 -3.70 -24.98 -36.07
C THR A 43 -4.01 -24.51 -34.65
N PHE A 44 -3.24 -24.99 -33.66
CA PHE A 44 -3.27 -24.51 -32.26
C PHE A 44 -3.18 -22.98 -32.16
N LEU A 45 -2.42 -22.35 -33.07
CA LEU A 45 -2.29 -20.90 -33.17
C LEU A 45 -3.61 -20.19 -33.48
N GLU A 46 -4.48 -20.80 -34.27
CA GLU A 46 -5.81 -20.24 -34.55
C GLU A 46 -6.70 -20.24 -33.31
N ARG A 47 -6.71 -21.34 -32.51
CA ARG A 47 -7.46 -21.40 -31.26
C ARG A 47 -6.96 -20.37 -30.27
N TRP A 48 -5.65 -20.23 -30.16
CA TRP A 48 -5.02 -19.27 -29.27
C TRP A 48 -5.29 -17.82 -29.68
N GLY A 49 -5.18 -17.54 -30.98
CA GLY A 49 -5.52 -16.22 -31.54
C GLY A 49 -7.01 -15.86 -31.36
N ASN A 50 -7.92 -16.81 -31.56
CA ASN A 50 -9.35 -16.62 -31.36
C ASN A 50 -9.69 -16.43 -29.87
N TYR A 51 -8.99 -17.14 -28.97
CA TYR A 51 -9.13 -16.94 -27.52
C TYR A 51 -8.76 -15.48 -27.13
N TRP A 52 -7.62 -15.00 -27.57
CA TRP A 52 -7.19 -13.63 -27.28
C TRP A 52 -8.09 -12.58 -27.91
N LYS A 53 -8.57 -12.84 -29.12
CA LYS A 53 -9.51 -11.95 -29.81
C LYS A 53 -10.85 -11.86 -29.05
N ASN A 54 -11.38 -12.99 -28.62
CA ASN A 54 -12.62 -13.01 -27.84
C ASN A 54 -12.43 -12.33 -26.48
N LEU A 55 -11.34 -12.67 -25.77
CA LEU A 55 -10.99 -12.05 -24.51
C LEU A 55 -10.87 -10.52 -24.64
N TYR A 56 -10.21 -10.06 -25.70
CA TYR A 56 -10.12 -8.62 -25.97
C TYR A 56 -11.48 -7.99 -26.26
N ALA A 57 -12.35 -8.68 -27.01
CA ALA A 57 -13.70 -8.21 -27.31
C ALA A 57 -14.55 -8.07 -26.03
N ASP A 58 -14.45 -9.05 -25.13
CA ASP A 58 -15.18 -9.06 -23.86
C ASP A 58 -14.71 -7.89 -22.95
N TYR A 59 -13.39 -7.73 -22.79
CA TYR A 59 -12.85 -6.59 -22.00
C TYR A 59 -13.22 -5.22 -22.60
N LYS A 60 -13.26 -5.15 -23.93
CA LYS A 60 -13.67 -3.94 -24.64
C LYS A 60 -15.13 -3.60 -24.36
N GLU A 61 -16.02 -4.59 -24.42
CA GLU A 61 -17.45 -4.40 -24.15
C GLU A 61 -17.66 -3.92 -22.71
N VAL A 62 -17.03 -4.60 -21.74
CA VAL A 62 -17.04 -4.18 -20.33
C VAL A 62 -16.52 -2.74 -20.16
N PHE A 63 -15.45 -2.38 -20.86
CA PHE A 63 -14.92 -1.01 -20.78
C PHE A 63 -15.91 0.03 -21.32
N VAL A 64 -16.53 -0.24 -22.48
CA VAL A 64 -17.53 0.65 -23.08
C VAL A 64 -18.75 0.81 -22.17
N ASP A 65 -19.20 -0.27 -21.57
CA ASP A 65 -20.37 -0.23 -20.67
C ASP A 65 -20.03 0.48 -19.37
N THR A 66 -18.83 0.26 -18.81
CA THR A 66 -18.35 1.03 -17.65
C THR A 66 -18.33 2.54 -17.94
N VAL A 67 -17.86 2.95 -19.13
CA VAL A 67 -17.86 4.38 -19.51
C VAL A 67 -19.27 4.93 -19.68
N LYS A 68 -20.22 4.13 -20.18
CA LYS A 68 -21.65 4.54 -20.25
C LYS A 68 -22.23 4.71 -18.86
N GLU A 69 -22.02 3.74 -17.96
CA GLU A 69 -22.48 3.84 -16.57
C GLU A 69 -21.89 5.05 -15.84
N CYS A 70 -20.61 5.34 -16.07
CA CYS A 70 -19.98 6.56 -15.51
C CYS A 70 -20.67 7.85 -15.97
N LYS A 71 -21.19 7.89 -17.20
CA LYS A 71 -21.95 9.04 -17.72
C LYS A 71 -23.33 9.14 -17.12
N GLU A 72 -24.01 8.00 -16.95
CA GLU A 72 -25.37 7.96 -16.42
C GLU A 72 -25.41 8.25 -14.91
N ARG A 73 -24.37 7.83 -14.17
CA ARG A 73 -24.28 7.97 -12.71
C ARG A 73 -22.97 8.61 -12.25
N PRO A 74 -22.77 9.92 -12.53
CA PRO A 74 -21.49 10.60 -12.31
C PRO A 74 -21.04 10.61 -10.83
N ILE A 75 -21.98 10.64 -9.88
CA ILE A 75 -21.65 10.62 -8.43
C ILE A 75 -21.02 9.29 -8.05
N ARG A 76 -21.58 8.16 -8.49
CA ARG A 76 -21.00 6.83 -8.19
C ARG A 76 -19.64 6.66 -8.85
N ALA A 77 -19.50 7.08 -10.09
CA ALA A 77 -18.24 7.05 -10.81
C ALA A 77 -17.16 7.88 -10.10
N SER A 78 -17.50 9.06 -9.60
CA SER A 78 -16.60 9.90 -8.81
C SER A 78 -16.14 9.21 -7.53
N VAL A 79 -17.04 8.56 -6.80
CA VAL A 79 -16.70 7.82 -5.58
C VAL A 79 -15.72 6.68 -5.89
N TYR A 80 -16.01 5.85 -6.89
CA TYR A 80 -15.09 4.75 -7.27
C TYR A 80 -13.74 5.25 -7.74
N THR A 81 -13.70 6.31 -8.52
CA THR A 81 -12.44 6.92 -9.00
C THR A 81 -11.64 7.49 -7.83
N THR A 82 -12.28 8.12 -6.86
CA THR A 82 -11.63 8.66 -5.66
C THR A 82 -11.06 7.52 -4.81
N VAL A 83 -11.83 6.46 -4.57
CA VAL A 83 -11.37 5.28 -3.81
C VAL A 83 -10.18 4.63 -4.50
N LEU A 84 -10.25 4.43 -5.81
CA LEU A 84 -9.15 3.85 -6.58
C LEU A 84 -7.90 4.75 -6.56
N GLY A 85 -8.09 6.05 -6.76
CA GLY A 85 -7.01 7.03 -6.70
C GLY A 85 -6.36 7.10 -5.32
N SER A 86 -7.15 7.05 -4.24
CA SER A 86 -6.62 7.00 -2.87
C SER A 86 -5.86 5.71 -2.60
N ALA A 87 -6.35 4.56 -3.09
CA ALA A 87 -5.65 3.28 -2.96
C ALA A 87 -4.29 3.29 -3.70
N CYS A 88 -4.24 3.83 -4.91
CA CYS A 88 -3.00 4.00 -5.67
C CYS A 88 -2.02 4.96 -4.96
N TYR A 89 -2.54 6.04 -4.38
CA TYR A 89 -1.74 6.98 -3.61
C TYR A 89 -1.13 6.31 -2.36
N LEU A 90 -1.94 5.59 -1.59
CA LEU A 90 -1.49 4.85 -0.42
C LEU A 90 -0.47 3.76 -0.77
N TYR A 91 -0.68 3.06 -1.89
CA TYR A 91 0.28 2.07 -2.38
C TYR A 91 1.65 2.69 -2.68
N LYS A 92 1.66 3.87 -3.32
CA LYS A 92 2.90 4.59 -3.64
C LYS A 92 3.62 5.12 -2.40
N HIS A 93 2.86 5.54 -1.37
CA HIS A 93 3.37 6.07 -0.10
C HIS A 93 3.39 5.01 1.01
N ASN A 94 3.57 3.75 0.64
CA ASN A 94 3.68 2.66 1.59
C ASN A 94 5.15 2.52 2.03
N PRO A 95 5.48 2.76 3.33
CA PRO A 95 6.84 2.80 3.81
C PRO A 95 7.53 1.43 3.69
N ASP A 96 8.83 1.46 3.34
CA ASP A 96 9.65 0.27 3.18
C ASP A 96 10.41 -0.10 4.46
N LYS A 97 11.05 -1.27 4.46
CA LYS A 97 11.87 -1.75 5.57
C LYS A 97 13.07 -0.83 5.84
N ASP A 98 13.64 -0.29 4.78
CA ASP A 98 14.79 0.59 4.88
C ASP A 98 14.39 1.94 5.50
N SER A 99 13.20 2.46 5.19
CA SER A 99 12.66 3.65 5.84
C SER A 99 12.42 3.45 7.34
N PHE A 100 11.98 2.25 7.76
CA PHE A 100 11.87 1.91 9.19
C PHE A 100 13.23 1.96 9.90
N ARG A 101 14.23 1.36 9.29
CA ARG A 101 15.58 1.34 9.84
C ARG A 101 16.18 2.74 9.91
N GLU A 102 15.99 3.53 8.88
CA GLU A 102 16.45 4.92 8.85
C GLU A 102 15.79 5.74 9.95
N GLN A 103 14.48 5.64 10.11
CA GLN A 103 13.74 6.35 11.14
C GLN A 103 14.14 5.88 12.55
N LEU A 104 14.42 4.58 12.74
CA LEU A 104 14.94 4.05 14.00
C LEU A 104 16.29 4.67 14.35
N VAL A 105 17.23 4.74 13.40
CA VAL A 105 18.54 5.36 13.59
C VAL A 105 18.40 6.86 13.88
N GLN A 106 17.55 7.57 13.16
CA GLN A 106 17.31 9.00 13.41
C GLN A 106 16.76 9.24 14.82
N ASN A 107 15.84 8.40 15.29
CA ASN A 107 15.28 8.49 16.63
C ASN A 107 16.31 8.17 17.71
N SER A 108 17.18 7.21 17.47
CA SER A 108 18.32 6.91 18.35
C SER A 108 19.26 8.12 18.46
N ILE A 109 19.59 8.77 17.34
CA ILE A 109 20.41 9.98 17.34
C ILE A 109 19.74 11.12 18.13
N LYS A 110 18.44 11.34 17.94
CA LYS A 110 17.68 12.35 18.71
C LYS A 110 17.75 12.09 20.21
N LEU A 111 17.57 10.83 20.64
CA LEU A 111 17.70 10.46 22.04
C LEU A 111 19.11 10.72 22.59
N MET A 112 20.15 10.47 21.80
CA MET A 112 21.53 10.73 22.22
C MET A 112 21.84 12.23 22.42
N GLN A 113 21.13 13.10 21.73
CA GLN A 113 21.30 14.57 21.85
C GLN A 113 20.68 15.14 23.13
N VAL A 114 19.78 14.41 23.79
CA VAL A 114 19.17 14.83 25.05
C VAL A 114 19.98 14.27 26.23
N GLY A 115 20.12 15.04 27.31
CA GLY A 115 20.82 14.61 28.53
C GLY A 115 20.14 13.38 29.18
N GLU A 116 20.94 12.52 29.80
CA GLU A 116 20.45 11.24 30.34
C GLU A 116 19.35 11.39 31.40
N THR A 117 19.44 12.41 32.21
CA THR A 117 18.46 12.70 33.28
C THR A 117 17.09 13.14 32.75
N VAL A 118 17.08 13.83 31.60
CA VAL A 118 15.87 14.44 31.02
C VAL A 118 15.14 13.49 30.08
N ARG A 119 15.84 12.45 29.57
CA ARG A 119 15.25 11.50 28.62
C ARG A 119 14.11 10.71 29.22
N ASN A 120 13.06 10.53 28.43
CA ASN A 120 11.97 9.62 28.80
C ASN A 120 12.46 8.17 28.82
N PRO A 121 12.43 7.48 29.98
CA PRO A 121 12.95 6.11 30.10
C PRO A 121 12.17 5.11 29.20
N VAL A 122 10.87 5.32 29.01
CA VAL A 122 10.02 4.47 28.16
C VAL A 122 10.45 4.54 26.71
N SER A 123 10.73 5.74 26.19
CA SER A 123 11.21 5.95 24.81
C SER A 123 12.60 5.34 24.61
N VAL A 124 13.50 5.55 25.56
CA VAL A 124 14.86 4.98 25.52
C VAL A 124 14.82 3.45 25.50
N GLN A 125 14.04 2.85 26.39
CA GLN A 125 13.92 1.40 26.48
C GLN A 125 13.34 0.80 25.18
N HIS A 126 12.31 1.46 24.62
CA HIS A 126 11.68 1.00 23.38
C HIS A 126 12.65 1.05 22.19
N ILE A 127 13.38 2.17 22.01
CA ILE A 127 14.34 2.31 20.92
C ILE A 127 15.49 1.30 21.06
N LYS A 128 16.09 1.15 22.25
CA LYS A 128 17.14 0.16 22.51
C LYS A 128 16.68 -1.26 22.20
N TRP A 129 15.47 -1.60 22.60
CA TRP A 129 14.88 -2.91 22.30
C TRP A 129 14.71 -3.14 20.79
N LEU A 130 14.22 -2.12 20.05
CA LEU A 130 14.08 -2.21 18.59
C LEU A 130 15.43 -2.32 17.88
N GLU A 131 16.46 -1.60 18.35
CA GLU A 131 17.82 -1.72 17.83
C GLU A 131 18.36 -3.13 18.02
N GLN A 132 18.18 -3.72 19.20
CA GLN A 132 18.57 -5.10 19.46
C GLN A 132 17.87 -6.07 18.51
N CYS A 133 16.53 -5.95 18.35
CA CYS A 133 15.76 -6.77 17.43
C CYS A 133 16.23 -6.60 15.96
N SER A 134 16.55 -5.39 15.57
CA SER A 134 17.06 -5.07 14.23
C SER A 134 18.44 -5.68 14.00
N ASN A 135 19.35 -5.58 14.98
CA ASN A 135 20.71 -6.15 14.92
C ASN A 135 20.70 -7.67 14.89
N GLN A 136 19.76 -8.29 15.59
CA GLN A 136 19.55 -9.74 15.56
C GLN A 136 18.91 -10.23 14.25
N GLY A 137 18.42 -9.32 13.40
CA GLY A 137 17.78 -9.64 12.13
C GLY A 137 16.42 -10.33 12.24
N ILE A 138 15.78 -10.23 13.41
CA ILE A 138 14.44 -10.80 13.65
C ILE A 138 13.30 -9.90 13.18
N VAL A 139 13.60 -8.65 12.82
CA VAL A 139 12.63 -7.69 12.30
C VAL A 139 12.27 -8.00 10.85
N ARG A 140 11.03 -8.33 10.59
CA ARG A 140 10.49 -8.61 9.26
C ARG A 140 9.40 -7.61 8.90
N ARG A 141 9.32 -7.27 7.61
CA ARG A 141 8.24 -6.47 7.06
C ARG A 141 7.27 -7.36 6.29
N PHE A 142 5.99 -7.15 6.50
CA PHE A 142 4.91 -7.68 5.68
C PHE A 142 4.12 -6.52 5.06
N SER A 143 4.01 -6.48 3.74
CA SER A 143 3.26 -5.45 3.02
C SER A 143 1.96 -6.01 2.48
N VAL A 144 0.86 -5.33 2.79
CA VAL A 144 -0.48 -5.63 2.27
C VAL A 144 -0.81 -4.74 1.05
N GLY A 145 0.18 -4.03 0.52
CA GLY A 145 0.03 -3.10 -0.60
C GLY A 145 -0.24 -1.67 -0.13
N ILE A 146 -1.32 -1.42 0.58
CA ILE A 146 -1.71 -0.08 1.08
C ILE A 146 -0.97 0.26 2.38
N LEU A 147 -0.68 -0.74 3.20
CA LEU A 147 0.00 -0.59 4.49
C LEU A 147 1.12 -1.62 4.64
N SER A 148 2.10 -1.28 5.47
CA SER A 148 3.18 -2.17 5.87
C SER A 148 3.11 -2.45 7.37
N VAL A 149 3.44 -3.66 7.74
CA VAL A 149 3.48 -4.10 9.14
C VAL A 149 4.88 -4.61 9.44
N ILE A 150 5.48 -4.12 10.51
CA ILE A 150 6.72 -4.67 11.08
C ILE A 150 6.33 -5.68 12.15
N TRP A 151 6.87 -6.87 12.02
CA TRP A 151 6.65 -7.95 12.97
C TRP A 151 7.96 -8.66 13.32
N LEU A 152 7.98 -9.31 14.47
CA LEU A 152 9.14 -10.07 14.94
C LEU A 152 9.03 -11.54 14.51
N ASP A 153 10.06 -11.98 13.80
CA ASP A 153 10.24 -13.38 13.41
C ASP A 153 10.91 -14.14 14.57
N ASN A 154 10.18 -14.24 15.68
CA ASN A 154 10.62 -14.93 16.88
C ASN A 154 9.58 -15.96 17.30
N TYR A 155 10.01 -17.16 17.69
CA TYR A 155 9.10 -18.25 18.07
C TYR A 155 8.68 -18.20 19.54
N ASP A 156 9.46 -17.49 20.38
CA ASP A 156 9.21 -17.38 21.80
C ASP A 156 9.52 -15.98 22.33
N LYS A 157 8.67 -15.47 23.26
CA LYS A 157 8.90 -14.20 23.93
C LYS A 157 10.13 -14.24 24.84
N GLU A 158 10.40 -15.38 25.46
CA GLU A 158 11.52 -15.57 26.35
C GLU A 158 12.87 -15.72 25.62
N CYS A 159 12.84 -16.22 24.39
CA CYS A 159 14.01 -16.35 23.52
C CYS A 159 14.25 -15.10 22.65
N SER A 160 14.07 -13.91 23.19
CA SER A 160 14.25 -12.64 22.44
C SER A 160 15.68 -12.40 21.94
N LEU A 161 16.67 -13.08 22.51
CA LEU A 161 18.09 -12.91 22.20
C LEU A 161 18.60 -13.80 21.06
N TYR A 162 17.87 -14.85 20.68
CA TYR A 162 18.30 -15.77 19.64
C TYR A 162 17.20 -15.99 18.60
N LYS A 163 17.57 -15.87 17.34
CA LYS A 163 16.74 -16.37 16.25
C LYS A 163 16.76 -17.90 16.30
N ALA A 164 15.76 -18.49 16.92
CA ALA A 164 15.57 -19.94 16.87
C ALA A 164 15.18 -20.34 15.44
N VAL A 165 16.15 -20.74 14.63
CA VAL A 165 15.89 -21.29 13.30
C VAL A 165 15.52 -22.77 13.46
N CYS A 166 14.29 -23.02 13.88
CA CYS A 166 13.76 -24.37 13.89
C CYS A 166 12.71 -24.51 12.78
N PRO A 167 12.97 -25.23 11.68
CA PRO A 167 12.04 -25.38 10.56
C PRO A 167 10.76 -26.11 10.93
N TYR A 168 10.73 -26.82 12.05
CA TYR A 168 9.56 -27.55 12.55
C TYR A 168 8.62 -26.68 13.39
N LEU A 169 9.10 -25.58 13.96
CA LEU A 169 8.29 -24.65 14.75
C LEU A 169 7.65 -23.62 13.83
N LYS A 170 6.43 -23.90 13.40
CA LYS A 170 5.64 -22.92 12.64
C LYS A 170 5.07 -21.86 13.59
N PRO A 171 5.10 -20.56 13.23
CA PRO A 171 4.49 -19.52 14.03
C PRO A 171 2.98 -19.80 14.16
N ARG A 172 2.45 -19.68 15.39
CA ARG A 172 1.00 -19.79 15.61
C ARG A 172 0.34 -18.56 15.00
N TYR A 173 -0.47 -18.76 13.96
CA TYR A 173 -1.16 -17.67 13.28
C TYR A 173 -2.09 -16.86 14.18
N LEU A 174 -2.66 -17.50 15.23
CA LEU A 174 -3.54 -16.84 16.19
C LEU A 174 -2.82 -15.83 17.10
N THR A 175 -1.51 -15.91 17.26
CA THR A 175 -0.72 -15.00 18.11
C THR A 175 0.13 -14.02 17.30
N VAL A 176 -0.11 -13.90 16.00
CA VAL A 176 0.65 -12.96 15.12
C VAL A 176 0.49 -11.52 15.58
N TYR A 177 -0.69 -11.13 16.09
CA TYR A 177 -0.95 -9.78 16.58
C TYR A 177 -0.03 -9.36 17.75
N GLU A 178 0.41 -10.30 18.59
CA GLU A 178 1.34 -10.03 19.70
C GLU A 178 2.77 -9.72 19.23
N ARG A 179 3.10 -10.10 18.00
CA ARG A 179 4.40 -9.92 17.37
C ARG A 179 4.48 -8.68 16.48
N ILE A 180 3.34 -8.01 16.27
CA ILE A 180 3.31 -6.76 15.53
C ILE A 180 3.96 -5.67 16.38
N VAL A 181 4.98 -5.06 15.83
CA VAL A 181 5.76 -4.00 16.47
C VAL A 181 5.28 -2.64 16.02
N ASP A 182 5.08 -2.49 14.71
CA ASP A 182 4.70 -1.20 14.14
C ASP A 182 3.86 -1.36 12.87
N ILE A 183 3.09 -0.33 12.58
CA ILE A 183 2.25 -0.22 11.39
C ILE A 183 2.69 1.01 10.62
N GLY A 184 3.07 0.80 9.36
CA GLY A 184 3.47 1.83 8.43
C GLY A 184 2.38 2.22 7.46
N LEU A 185 2.09 3.51 7.36
CA LEU A 185 1.12 4.10 6.44
C LEU A 185 1.55 5.53 6.10
N LEU A 186 1.42 5.95 4.83
CA LEU A 186 1.74 7.31 4.38
C LEU A 186 3.18 7.74 4.73
N ASP A 187 4.15 6.89 4.40
CA ASP A 187 5.58 7.10 4.65
C ASP A 187 5.97 7.27 6.12
N LYS A 188 5.07 6.89 7.08
CA LYS A 188 5.29 7.03 8.51
C LYS A 188 5.11 5.71 9.24
N TRP A 189 5.89 5.52 10.31
CA TRP A 189 5.79 4.41 11.24
C TRP A 189 5.12 4.89 12.53
N TRP A 190 3.86 4.54 12.70
CA TRP A 190 2.98 5.15 13.68
C TRP A 190 3.32 4.85 15.13
N MET A 191 3.69 3.61 15.44
CA MET A 191 4.04 3.25 16.82
C MET A 191 5.39 3.83 17.22
N LEU A 192 6.36 3.81 16.30
CA LEU A 192 7.67 4.41 16.50
C LEU A 192 7.54 5.92 16.73
N GLU A 193 6.75 6.62 15.92
CA GLU A 193 6.50 8.06 16.06
C GLU A 193 5.77 8.37 17.39
N LYS A 194 4.75 7.56 17.74
CA LYS A 194 4.00 7.70 18.99
C LYS A 194 4.88 7.53 20.22
N LYS A 195 5.83 6.60 20.21
CA LYS A 195 6.75 6.36 21.33
C LYS A 195 7.84 7.43 21.46
N MET A 196 8.01 8.23 20.42
CA MET A 196 8.93 9.39 20.42
C MET A 196 8.23 10.71 20.74
N ILE A 197 6.92 10.69 21.07
CA ILE A 197 6.27 11.86 21.65
C ILE A 197 6.86 12.05 23.06
N ASP A 198 7.23 13.29 23.40
CA ASP A 198 7.77 13.66 24.72
C ASP A 198 9.01 12.83 25.12
N TYR A 199 9.86 12.46 24.15
CA TYR A 199 11.08 11.69 24.39
C TYR A 199 12.14 12.44 25.23
N ASP A 200 12.02 13.77 25.31
CA ASP A 200 12.85 14.72 26.04
C ASP A 200 12.27 15.12 27.42
N ILE A 201 11.18 14.47 27.84
CA ILE A 201 10.54 14.77 29.13
C ILE A 201 10.56 13.53 30.03
N ASN A 202 11.29 13.62 31.12
CA ASN A 202 11.29 12.59 32.16
C ASN A 202 10.24 12.89 33.22
N TYR A 203 9.07 12.27 33.13
CA TYR A 203 7.98 12.47 34.06
C TYR A 203 8.27 11.93 35.48
N GLU A 204 9.21 11.02 35.64
CA GLU A 204 9.61 10.49 36.95
C GLU A 204 10.39 11.54 37.75
N GLU A 205 11.21 12.34 37.07
CA GLU A 205 11.98 13.42 37.70
C GLU A 205 11.10 14.64 38.06
N LEU A 206 10.04 14.88 37.29
CA LEU A 206 9.09 15.97 37.55
C LEU A 206 8.19 15.71 38.76
N ASN A 207 8.03 14.45 39.19
CA ASN A 207 7.17 14.05 40.29
C ASN A 207 7.94 13.83 41.61
N THR A 208 9.26 14.09 41.60
CA THR A 208 10.11 14.03 42.80
C THR A 208 10.34 15.43 43.34
#